data_f5ef5b8b10f0cc095f3fe76cfe73aabb
#
_entry.id   f5ef5b8b10f0cc095f3fe76cfe73aabb
#
_cell.length_a   1.000
_cell.length_b   1.000
_cell.length_c   1.000
_cell.angle_alpha   90.00
_cell.angle_beta   90.00
_cell.angle_gamma   90.00
#
_symmetry.space_group_name_H-M   'P 1'
#
loop_
_entity.id
_entity.type
_entity.pdbx_description
1 polymer ?
#
loop_
_entity_poly.entity_id
_entity_poly.type
_entity_poly.pdbx_seq_one_letter_code
_entity_poly.pdbx_strand_id
1 'polypeptide(L)'
;MIKKLQTSLIALVVSVFGFFSVPLSTASAADCSVHIGDFDWDSANIHTAIGAYILENGYGCDVQVTKGSTNPILAALIDNQIDIIFEHWTDNNVQLIDPELESGNLVFLGVNTPASEQAFFVDRATSEKYNITSVEDLAKPEIAMLFKDPENPEKGRLTSCISGWTCYTINLVKLKEYGLDDL
;
A
#
# COMPACT_ATOMS: atom_id res chain seq x y z
N MET A 1 -35.41 -53.33 79.80
CA MET A 1 -35.79 -52.18 79.01
C MET A 1 -34.52 -51.61 78.38
N ILE A 2 -34.27 -51.93 77.16
CA ILE A 2 -33.01 -51.64 76.46
C ILE A 2 -33.39 -50.63 75.35
N LYS A 3 -32.90 -49.42 75.46
CA LYS A 3 -33.01 -48.35 74.43
C LYS A 3 -31.93 -48.55 73.39
N LYS A 4 -32.38 -48.84 72.19
CA LYS A 4 -31.51 -48.94 71.00
C LYS A 4 -31.05 -47.50 70.62
N LEU A 5 -29.74 -47.34 70.59
CA LEU A 5 -29.10 -46.13 70.01
C LEU A 5 -29.03 -46.32 68.49
N GLN A 6 -29.67 -45.48 67.75
CA GLN A 6 -29.51 -45.41 66.30
C GLN A 6 -28.42 -44.41 65.97
N THR A 7 -27.33 -44.92 65.51
CA THR A 7 -26.24 -44.10 64.93
C THR A 7 -26.55 -43.81 63.49
N SER A 8 -26.88 -42.56 63.19
CA SER A 8 -27.00 -42.08 61.80
C SER A 8 -25.62 -41.88 61.21
N LEU A 9 -25.31 -42.63 60.20
CA LEU A 9 -24.12 -42.43 59.32
C LEU A 9 -24.43 -41.29 58.35
N ILE A 10 -23.81 -40.15 58.59
CA ILE A 10 -23.80 -39.05 57.57
C ILE A 10 -22.68 -39.35 56.60
N ALA A 11 -23.07 -39.79 55.41
CA ALA A 11 -22.14 -39.93 54.30
C ALA A 11 -21.75 -38.53 53.76
N LEU A 12 -20.52 -38.13 54.02
CA LEU A 12 -19.95 -36.90 53.45
C LEU A 12 -19.53 -37.16 51.99
N VAL A 13 -20.36 -36.75 51.06
CA VAL A 13 -20.00 -36.78 49.64
C VAL A 13 -19.07 -35.60 49.36
N VAL A 14 -17.79 -35.86 49.36
CA VAL A 14 -16.79 -34.92 48.89
C VAL A 14 -16.81 -34.95 47.37
N SER A 15 -17.52 -33.98 46.77
CA SER A 15 -17.46 -33.70 45.34
C SER A 15 -16.09 -33.13 44.99
N VAL A 16 -15.21 -33.96 44.45
CA VAL A 16 -13.96 -33.54 43.86
C VAL A 16 -14.30 -32.85 42.54
N PHE A 17 -14.49 -31.51 42.59
CA PHE A 17 -14.45 -30.71 41.39
C PHE A 17 -13.00 -30.66 40.90
N GLY A 18 -12.69 -31.60 40.00
CA GLY A 18 -11.47 -31.52 39.23
C GLY A 18 -11.49 -30.26 38.41
N PHE A 19 -10.72 -29.25 38.84
CA PHE A 19 -10.35 -28.13 38.00
C PHE A 19 -9.56 -28.69 36.81
N PHE A 20 -10.25 -28.96 35.71
CA PHE A 20 -9.60 -29.09 34.42
C PHE A 20 -9.04 -27.69 34.12
N SER A 21 -7.82 -27.42 34.55
CA SER A 21 -7.00 -26.37 34.03
C SER A 21 -6.71 -26.72 32.57
N VAL A 22 -7.58 -26.28 31.65
CA VAL A 22 -7.24 -26.23 30.23
C VAL A 22 -6.03 -25.33 30.18
N PRO A 23 -4.84 -25.82 29.80
CA PRO A 23 -3.74 -24.89 29.55
C PRO A 23 -4.26 -23.95 28.45
N LEU A 24 -4.48 -22.66 28.78
CA LEU A 24 -4.49 -21.64 27.79
C LEU A 24 -3.09 -21.73 27.16
N SER A 25 -3.01 -22.42 26.02
CA SER A 25 -1.87 -22.26 25.14
C SER A 25 -1.87 -20.78 24.79
N THR A 26 -1.08 -19.98 25.48
CA THR A 26 -0.59 -18.75 24.92
C THR A 26 0.08 -19.20 23.63
N ALA A 27 -0.59 -19.04 22.50
CA ALA A 27 0.12 -19.06 21.25
C ALA A 27 1.26 -18.07 21.46
N SER A 28 2.48 -18.62 21.62
CA SER A 28 3.68 -17.83 21.50
C SER A 28 3.46 -17.10 20.19
N ALA A 29 3.41 -15.77 20.21
CA ALA A 29 3.54 -15.02 18.99
C ALA A 29 4.79 -15.62 18.35
N ALA A 30 4.60 -16.45 17.31
CA ALA A 30 5.70 -16.93 16.51
C ALA A 30 6.47 -15.67 16.15
N ASP A 31 7.82 -15.75 16.17
CA ASP A 31 8.70 -14.61 15.85
C ASP A 31 8.21 -13.99 14.53
N CYS A 32 7.17 -13.13 14.62
CA CYS A 32 6.59 -12.42 13.50
C CYS A 32 7.42 -11.17 13.30
N SER A 33 8.28 -11.17 12.30
CA SER A 33 9.00 -10.01 11.85
C SER A 33 8.56 -9.69 10.43
N VAL A 34 8.20 -8.43 10.17
CA VAL A 34 7.73 -7.97 8.84
C VAL A 34 8.49 -6.72 8.45
N HIS A 35 9.11 -6.75 7.28
CA HIS A 35 9.78 -5.61 6.71
C HIS A 35 8.90 -4.99 5.61
N ILE A 36 8.42 -3.78 5.84
CA ILE A 36 7.52 -3.05 4.94
C ILE A 36 8.32 -2.08 4.06
N GLY A 37 8.04 -2.09 2.75
CA GLY A 37 8.47 -1.03 1.86
C GLY A 37 7.47 0.12 1.87
N ASP A 38 7.94 1.34 2.12
CA ASP A 38 7.15 2.56 2.14
C ASP A 38 7.60 3.48 1.02
N PHE A 39 6.72 3.75 0.07
CA PHE A 39 7.02 4.70 -0.99
C PHE A 39 6.97 6.15 -0.46
N ASP A 40 7.68 7.04 -1.12
CA ASP A 40 7.91 8.41 -0.70
C ASP A 40 6.80 9.40 -1.12
N TRP A 41 5.54 8.94 -1.15
CA TRP A 41 4.37 9.80 -1.36
C TRP A 41 3.29 9.56 -0.29
N ASP A 42 2.43 10.56 -0.09
CA ASP A 42 1.55 10.66 1.09
C ASP A 42 0.57 9.51 1.25
N SER A 43 -0.09 9.04 0.16
CA SER A 43 -1.04 7.93 0.26
C SER A 43 -0.37 6.62 0.66
N ALA A 44 0.81 6.31 0.12
CA ALA A 44 1.58 5.13 0.49
C ALA A 44 1.98 5.19 1.97
N ASN A 45 2.42 6.36 2.45
CA ASN A 45 2.79 6.52 3.86
C ASN A 45 1.59 6.27 4.81
N ILE A 46 0.38 6.69 4.41
CA ILE A 46 -0.84 6.41 5.18
C ILE A 46 -1.15 4.91 5.18
N HIS A 47 -1.12 4.24 4.02
CA HIS A 47 -1.35 2.81 3.93
C HIS A 47 -0.32 2.01 4.72
N THR A 48 0.95 2.37 4.60
CA THR A 48 2.06 1.76 5.36
C THR A 48 1.85 1.94 6.87
N ALA A 49 1.51 3.13 7.33
CA ALA A 49 1.27 3.40 8.75
C ALA A 49 0.10 2.58 9.31
N ILE A 50 -0.99 2.44 8.54
CA ILE A 50 -2.14 1.61 8.93
C ILE A 50 -1.74 0.14 8.98
N GLY A 51 -1.04 -0.36 7.95
CA GLY A 51 -0.57 -1.75 7.88
C GLY A 51 0.39 -2.09 9.02
N ALA A 52 1.38 -1.25 9.28
CA ALA A 52 2.32 -1.39 10.40
C ALA A 52 1.56 -1.44 11.74
N TYR A 53 0.64 -0.51 11.96
CA TYR A 53 -0.15 -0.48 13.19
C TYR A 53 -0.95 -1.79 13.42
N ILE A 54 -1.57 -2.32 12.37
CA ILE A 54 -2.33 -3.58 12.43
C ILE A 54 -1.40 -4.76 12.73
N LEU A 55 -0.25 -4.84 12.06
CA LEU A 55 0.71 -5.92 12.27
C LEU A 55 1.29 -5.89 13.69
N GLU A 56 1.67 -4.72 14.19
CA GLU A 56 2.23 -4.56 15.54
C GLU A 56 1.18 -4.83 16.63
N ASN A 57 0.01 -4.19 16.54
CA ASN A 57 -0.97 -4.19 17.63
C ASN A 57 -2.01 -5.31 17.51
N GLY A 58 -2.28 -5.79 16.30
CA GLY A 58 -3.24 -6.86 16.05
C GLY A 58 -2.60 -8.25 16.04
N TYR A 59 -1.40 -8.35 15.51
CA TYR A 59 -0.69 -9.61 15.35
C TYR A 59 0.55 -9.75 16.23
N GLY A 60 1.03 -8.67 16.86
CA GLY A 60 2.21 -8.67 17.72
C GLY A 60 3.52 -8.83 16.96
N CYS A 61 3.56 -8.46 15.68
CA CYS A 61 4.76 -8.53 14.86
C CYS A 61 5.76 -7.43 15.22
N ASP A 62 7.05 -7.73 15.06
CA ASP A 62 8.10 -6.73 14.98
C ASP A 62 8.13 -6.16 13.56
N VAL A 63 7.87 -4.86 13.42
CA VAL A 63 7.72 -4.23 12.10
C VAL A 63 8.88 -3.28 11.84
N GLN A 64 9.53 -3.48 10.71
CA GLN A 64 10.53 -2.56 10.16
C GLN A 64 9.98 -1.89 8.91
N VAL A 65 10.31 -0.60 8.71
CA VAL A 65 9.85 0.16 7.53
C VAL A 65 11.06 0.76 6.84
N THR A 66 11.21 0.47 5.55
CA THR A 66 12.20 1.13 4.69
C THR A 66 11.49 2.05 3.70
N LYS A 67 11.82 3.33 3.75
CA LYS A 67 11.29 4.35 2.86
C LYS A 67 12.17 4.56 1.63
N GLY A 68 11.54 4.74 0.48
CA GLY A 68 12.26 5.01 -0.76
C GLY A 68 11.37 5.31 -1.95
N SER A 69 12.00 5.70 -3.06
CA SER A 69 11.31 5.87 -4.34
C SER A 69 10.99 4.52 -4.98
N THR A 70 10.20 4.53 -6.06
CA THR A 70 9.62 3.32 -6.66
C THR A 70 10.63 2.22 -6.94
N ASN A 71 11.68 2.53 -7.71
CA ASN A 71 12.58 1.47 -8.20
C ASN A 71 13.40 0.77 -7.10
N PRO A 72 14.01 1.48 -6.13
CA PRO A 72 14.71 0.84 -5.00
C PRO A 72 13.80 -0.04 -4.14
N ILE A 73 12.57 0.40 -3.85
CA ILE A 73 11.62 -0.39 -3.05
C ILE A 73 11.17 -1.65 -3.80
N LEU A 74 10.85 -1.53 -5.10
CA LEU A 74 10.48 -2.71 -5.89
C LEU A 74 11.65 -3.70 -6.06
N ALA A 75 12.86 -3.22 -6.25
CA ALA A 75 14.05 -4.09 -6.29
C ALA A 75 14.22 -4.84 -4.97
N ALA A 76 14.13 -4.16 -3.83
CA ALA A 76 14.24 -4.79 -2.52
C ALA A 76 13.12 -5.80 -2.24
N LEU A 77 11.89 -5.56 -2.75
CA LEU A 77 10.77 -6.49 -2.66
C LEU A 77 11.04 -7.76 -3.49
N ILE A 78 11.51 -7.61 -4.73
CA ILE A 78 11.86 -8.74 -5.62
C ILE A 78 13.00 -9.56 -5.05
N ASP A 79 13.99 -8.91 -4.44
CA ASP A 79 15.14 -9.55 -3.79
C ASP A 79 14.83 -10.10 -2.39
N ASN A 80 13.56 -10.13 -1.97
CA ASN A 80 13.11 -10.59 -0.66
C ASN A 80 13.79 -9.87 0.54
N GLN A 81 14.19 -8.62 0.36
CA GLN A 81 14.68 -7.74 1.43
C GLN A 81 13.55 -6.95 2.08
N ILE A 82 12.41 -6.90 1.43
CA ILE A 82 11.14 -6.33 1.88
C ILE A 82 10.07 -7.41 1.70
N ASP A 83 9.20 -7.58 2.70
CA ASP A 83 8.17 -8.62 2.70
C ASP A 83 6.86 -8.14 2.06
N ILE A 84 6.53 -6.85 2.20
CA ILE A 84 5.25 -6.31 1.74
C ILE A 84 5.34 -4.82 1.40
N ILE A 85 4.54 -4.41 0.42
CA ILE A 85 4.20 -3.02 0.13
C ILE A 85 2.68 -2.86 0.14
N PHE A 86 2.17 -1.73 0.60
CA PHE A 86 0.73 -1.50 0.75
C PHE A 86 0.09 -0.68 -0.37
N GLU A 87 0.88 -0.08 -1.25
CA GLU A 87 0.38 0.63 -2.42
C GLU A 87 1.32 0.42 -3.60
N HIS A 88 0.78 -0.04 -4.71
CA HIS A 88 1.52 -0.17 -5.95
C HIS A 88 0.65 0.24 -7.13
N TRP A 89 1.18 1.13 -7.97
CA TRP A 89 0.55 1.56 -9.21
C TRP A 89 0.95 0.59 -10.33
N THR A 90 0.17 -0.49 -10.44
CA THR A 90 0.52 -1.70 -11.22
C THR A 90 0.89 -1.39 -12.67
N ASP A 91 0.10 -0.53 -13.35
CA ASP A 91 0.29 -0.23 -14.77
C ASP A 91 1.64 0.43 -15.10
N ASN A 92 2.30 1.01 -14.11
CA ASN A 92 3.58 1.67 -14.31
C ASN A 92 4.78 0.69 -14.38
N ASN A 93 4.61 -0.54 -13.89
CA ASN A 93 5.73 -1.46 -13.66
C ASN A 93 5.40 -2.91 -14.09
N VAL A 94 4.46 -3.12 -15.02
CA VAL A 94 4.03 -4.45 -15.48
C VAL A 94 5.20 -5.32 -15.93
N GLN A 95 6.16 -4.77 -16.66
CA GLN A 95 7.32 -5.51 -17.17
C GLN A 95 8.26 -6.00 -16.06
N LEU A 96 8.23 -5.36 -14.90
CA LEU A 96 9.05 -5.72 -13.74
C LEU A 96 8.32 -6.68 -12.80
N ILE A 97 7.03 -6.46 -12.58
CA ILE A 97 6.25 -7.14 -11.55
C ILE A 97 5.53 -8.39 -12.06
N ASP A 98 4.98 -8.35 -13.28
CA ASP A 98 4.23 -9.49 -13.82
C ASP A 98 5.04 -10.80 -13.87
N PRO A 99 6.31 -10.82 -14.30
CA PRO A 99 7.12 -12.03 -14.25
C PRO A 99 7.31 -12.60 -12.83
N GLU A 100 7.38 -11.73 -11.82
CA GLU A 100 7.52 -12.13 -10.41
C GLU A 100 6.23 -12.70 -9.84
N LEU A 101 5.07 -12.18 -10.28
CA LEU A 101 3.76 -12.73 -9.96
C LEU A 101 3.55 -14.09 -10.66
N GLU A 102 3.92 -14.20 -11.94
CA GLU A 102 3.81 -15.46 -12.72
C GLU A 102 4.70 -16.57 -12.16
N SER A 103 5.90 -16.24 -11.69
CA SER A 103 6.82 -17.20 -11.08
C SER A 103 6.41 -17.60 -9.65
N GLY A 104 5.52 -16.83 -9.01
CA GLY A 104 5.12 -17.01 -7.62
C GLY A 104 6.13 -16.44 -6.61
N ASN A 105 7.13 -15.69 -7.06
CA ASN A 105 8.04 -14.95 -6.17
C ASN A 105 7.31 -13.83 -5.43
N LEU A 106 6.34 -13.18 -6.09
CA LEU A 106 5.45 -12.21 -5.49
C LEU A 106 4.00 -12.71 -5.49
N VAL A 107 3.21 -12.24 -4.54
CA VAL A 107 1.78 -12.53 -4.45
C VAL A 107 0.99 -11.22 -4.41
N PHE A 108 0.02 -11.08 -5.32
CA PHE A 108 -0.91 -9.96 -5.29
C PHE A 108 -2.02 -10.22 -4.27
N LEU A 109 -2.09 -9.38 -3.22
CA LEU A 109 -3.04 -9.56 -2.11
C LEU A 109 -4.41 -8.92 -2.37
N GLY A 110 -4.50 -7.98 -3.27
CA GLY A 110 -5.75 -7.33 -3.64
C GLY A 110 -5.61 -5.83 -3.92
N VAL A 111 -6.73 -5.22 -4.31
CA VAL A 111 -6.82 -3.78 -4.61
C VAL A 111 -7.27 -3.04 -3.36
N ASN A 112 -6.46 -2.10 -2.87
CA ASN A 112 -6.79 -1.26 -1.71
C ASN A 112 -7.48 0.06 -2.08
N THR A 113 -7.19 0.60 -3.27
CA THR A 113 -7.77 1.86 -3.79
C THR A 113 -8.41 1.63 -5.16
N PRO A 114 -9.63 1.06 -5.20
CA PRO A 114 -10.32 0.81 -6.48
C PRO A 114 -10.67 2.13 -7.18
N ALA A 115 -10.68 2.10 -8.52
CA ALA A 115 -10.96 3.25 -9.37
C ALA A 115 -9.96 4.43 -9.26
N SER A 116 -8.73 4.16 -8.83
CA SER A 116 -7.63 5.11 -8.96
C SER A 116 -7.20 5.21 -10.41
N GLU A 117 -6.98 6.43 -10.90
CA GLU A 117 -6.59 6.70 -12.29
C GLU A 117 -5.34 7.58 -12.33
N GLN A 118 -4.50 7.36 -13.33
CA GLN A 118 -3.38 8.24 -13.68
C GLN A 118 -3.68 8.91 -15.02
N ALA A 119 -3.69 10.23 -15.02
CA ALA A 119 -3.96 11.02 -16.22
C ALA A 119 -3.24 12.38 -16.15
N PHE A 120 -3.17 13.07 -17.28
CA PHE A 120 -2.91 14.48 -17.29
C PHE A 120 -4.21 15.23 -16.97
N PHE A 121 -4.14 16.16 -16.04
CA PHE A 121 -5.30 16.93 -15.58
C PHE A 121 -5.13 18.41 -15.95
N VAL A 122 -6.22 19.01 -16.38
CA VAL A 122 -6.37 20.44 -16.52
C VAL A 122 -7.63 20.85 -15.73
N ASP A 123 -7.66 22.05 -15.18
CA ASP A 123 -8.83 22.51 -14.48
C ASP A 123 -10.05 22.66 -15.43
N ARG A 124 -11.23 22.38 -14.89
CA ARG A 124 -12.47 22.33 -15.65
C ARG A 124 -12.77 23.66 -16.36
N ALA A 125 -12.56 24.79 -15.69
CA ALA A 125 -12.87 26.10 -16.27
C ALA A 125 -12.00 26.41 -17.49
N THR A 126 -10.71 26.06 -17.44
CA THR A 126 -9.78 26.18 -18.57
C THR A 126 -10.18 25.21 -19.69
N SER A 127 -10.46 23.93 -19.36
CA SER A 127 -10.90 22.94 -20.35
C SER A 127 -12.16 23.39 -21.09
N GLU A 128 -13.19 23.84 -20.39
CA GLU A 128 -14.46 24.30 -20.99
C GLU A 128 -14.28 25.57 -21.81
N LYS A 129 -13.50 26.55 -21.29
CA LYS A 129 -13.28 27.84 -21.98
C LYS A 129 -12.53 27.72 -23.29
N TYR A 130 -11.55 26.81 -23.34
CA TYR A 130 -10.68 26.65 -24.51
C TYR A 130 -10.92 25.35 -25.28
N ASN A 131 -11.97 24.59 -24.90
CA ASN A 131 -12.37 23.31 -25.49
C ASN A 131 -11.20 22.31 -25.54
N ILE A 132 -10.49 22.17 -24.41
CA ILE A 132 -9.42 21.19 -24.24
C ILE A 132 -10.07 19.88 -23.83
N THR A 133 -10.06 18.89 -24.72
CA THR A 133 -10.75 17.62 -24.55
C THR A 133 -9.81 16.41 -24.58
N SER A 134 -8.59 16.62 -25.05
CA SER A 134 -7.59 15.57 -25.17
C SER A 134 -6.17 16.12 -24.94
N VAL A 135 -5.20 15.21 -24.78
CA VAL A 135 -3.78 15.58 -24.62
C VAL A 135 -3.23 16.26 -25.87
N GLU A 136 -3.71 15.84 -27.05
CA GLU A 136 -3.28 16.40 -28.33
C GLU A 136 -3.65 17.89 -28.47
N ASP A 137 -4.69 18.35 -27.79
CA ASP A 137 -5.05 19.77 -27.78
C ASP A 137 -3.93 20.63 -27.16
N LEU A 138 -3.15 20.09 -26.23
CA LEU A 138 -2.02 20.77 -25.59
C LEU A 138 -0.86 21.02 -26.56
N ALA A 139 -0.78 20.29 -27.68
CA ALA A 139 0.23 20.49 -28.71
C ALA A 139 -0.02 21.76 -29.54
N LYS A 140 -1.17 22.42 -29.39
CA LYS A 140 -1.44 23.73 -30.02
C LYS A 140 -0.71 24.84 -29.26
N PRO A 141 0.17 25.63 -29.89
CA PRO A 141 0.97 26.65 -29.19
C PRO A 141 0.13 27.64 -28.38
N GLU A 142 -1.04 28.01 -28.87
CA GLU A 142 -1.95 28.93 -28.16
C GLU A 142 -2.54 28.29 -26.89
N ILE A 143 -2.68 26.97 -26.86
CA ILE A 143 -3.15 26.24 -25.67
C ILE A 143 -1.99 26.00 -24.71
N ALA A 144 -0.82 25.58 -25.18
CA ALA A 144 0.38 25.44 -24.36
C ALA A 144 0.72 26.72 -23.61
N MET A 145 0.56 27.87 -24.25
CA MET A 145 0.80 29.18 -23.67
C MET A 145 -0.20 29.62 -22.58
N LEU A 146 -1.30 28.91 -22.40
CA LEU A 146 -2.16 29.11 -21.23
C LEU A 146 -1.50 28.60 -19.94
N PHE A 147 -0.58 27.66 -20.06
CA PHE A 147 0.15 27.00 -18.98
C PHE A 147 1.62 27.42 -18.91
N LYS A 148 1.89 28.69 -19.13
CA LYS A 148 3.27 29.26 -19.19
C LYS A 148 4.11 28.80 -18.00
N ASP A 149 5.32 28.35 -18.32
CA ASP A 149 6.35 28.13 -17.30
C ASP A 149 6.85 29.48 -16.75
N PRO A 150 6.79 29.75 -15.44
CA PRO A 150 7.33 30.97 -14.84
C PRO A 150 8.83 31.16 -15.06
N GLU A 151 9.58 30.06 -15.20
CA GLU A 151 11.04 30.07 -15.40
C GLU A 151 11.43 30.15 -16.87
N ASN A 152 10.55 29.66 -17.76
CA ASN A 152 10.72 29.76 -19.20
C ASN A 152 9.39 30.16 -19.87
N PRO A 153 9.04 31.45 -19.93
CA PRO A 153 7.74 31.94 -20.39
C PRO A 153 7.42 31.68 -21.88
N GLU A 154 8.37 31.18 -22.64
CA GLU A 154 8.18 30.74 -24.03
C GLU A 154 7.68 29.29 -24.13
N LYS A 155 7.62 28.56 -23.01
CA LYS A 155 7.17 27.18 -22.92
C LYS A 155 5.97 27.02 -22.01
N GLY A 156 5.20 25.97 -22.26
CA GLY A 156 4.20 25.46 -21.33
C GLY A 156 4.87 24.67 -20.20
N ARG A 157 4.19 24.55 -19.06
CA ARG A 157 4.65 23.77 -17.91
C ARG A 157 3.69 22.64 -17.59
N LEU A 158 4.20 21.42 -17.58
CA LEU A 158 3.55 20.28 -16.96
C LEU A 158 4.13 20.07 -15.57
N THR A 159 3.29 20.09 -14.54
CA THR A 159 3.68 19.62 -13.21
C THR A 159 3.59 18.09 -13.22
N SER A 160 4.74 17.43 -13.27
CA SER A 160 4.87 15.98 -13.37
C SER A 160 5.26 15.35 -12.05
N CYS A 161 5.38 14.01 -12.05
CA CYS A 161 5.99 13.25 -10.99
C CYS A 161 7.44 13.69 -10.76
N ILE A 162 7.92 13.54 -9.51
CA ILE A 162 9.33 13.80 -9.20
C ILE A 162 10.24 12.70 -9.76
N SER A 163 11.51 13.06 -9.97
CA SER A 163 12.54 12.08 -10.33
C SER A 163 12.64 10.97 -9.28
N GLY A 164 12.75 9.71 -9.74
CA GLY A 164 12.75 8.52 -8.87
C GLY A 164 11.40 7.77 -8.86
N TRP A 165 10.31 8.41 -9.22
CA TRP A 165 9.03 7.74 -9.45
C TRP A 165 8.94 7.25 -10.89
N THR A 166 8.39 6.07 -11.11
CA THR A 166 8.28 5.49 -12.46
C THR A 166 7.47 6.37 -13.40
N CYS A 167 6.40 7.01 -12.90
CA CYS A 167 5.59 7.93 -13.69
C CYS A 167 6.37 9.14 -14.24
N TYR A 168 7.49 9.54 -13.61
CA TYR A 168 8.36 10.56 -14.18
C TYR A 168 8.90 10.17 -15.55
N THR A 169 9.47 8.97 -15.64
CA THR A 169 10.01 8.45 -16.91
C THR A 169 8.91 8.21 -17.94
N ILE A 170 7.76 7.67 -17.51
CA ILE A 170 6.61 7.45 -18.38
C ILE A 170 6.10 8.79 -18.95
N ASN A 171 6.02 9.83 -18.12
CA ASN A 171 5.56 11.14 -18.58
C ASN A 171 6.53 11.80 -19.57
N LEU A 172 7.84 11.62 -19.42
CA LEU A 172 8.80 12.09 -20.42
C LEU A 172 8.59 11.41 -21.79
N VAL A 173 8.33 10.09 -21.80
CA VAL A 173 7.99 9.38 -23.04
C VAL A 173 6.68 9.89 -23.62
N LYS A 174 5.63 10.04 -22.81
CA LYS A 174 4.34 10.56 -23.25
C LYS A 174 4.45 11.96 -23.84
N LEU A 175 5.19 12.87 -23.17
CA LEU A 175 5.42 14.23 -23.70
C LEU A 175 6.00 14.18 -25.11
N LYS A 176 7.03 13.35 -25.31
CA LYS A 176 7.66 13.18 -26.62
C LYS A 176 6.69 12.59 -27.67
N GLU A 177 5.97 11.53 -27.33
CA GLU A 177 5.05 10.87 -28.25
C GLU A 177 3.85 11.76 -28.63
N TYR A 178 3.42 12.65 -27.76
CA TYR A 178 2.39 13.65 -28.05
C TYR A 178 2.95 14.95 -28.67
N GLY A 179 4.27 15.06 -28.91
CA GLY A 179 4.91 16.25 -29.47
C GLY A 179 4.83 17.47 -28.55
N LEU A 180 4.92 17.23 -27.22
CA LEU A 180 4.82 18.26 -26.19
C LEU A 180 6.18 18.62 -25.56
N ASP A 181 7.25 17.93 -25.92
CA ASP A 181 8.58 18.07 -25.31
C ASP A 181 9.30 19.38 -25.72
N ASP A 182 8.90 19.98 -26.82
CA ASP A 182 9.47 21.24 -27.34
C ASP A 182 8.57 22.47 -27.11
N LEU A 183 7.40 22.31 -26.49
CA LEU A 183 6.39 23.35 -26.29
C LEU A 183 6.46 24.05 -24.95
#